data_f00cb38e59b4a45896a3ec96a4eb49b0
#
_entry.id   f00cb38e59b4a45896a3ec96a4eb49b0
#
_cell.length_a   1.000
_cell.length_b   1.000
_cell.length_c   1.000
_cell.angle_alpha   90.00
_cell.angle_beta   90.00
_cell.angle_gamma   90.00
#
_symmetry.space_group_name_H-M   'P 1'
#
loop_
_entity.id
_entity.type
_entity.pdbx_description
1 polymer ?
#
loop_
_entity_poly.entity_id
_entity_poly.type
_entity_poly.pdbx_seq_one_letter_code
_entity_poly.pdbx_strand_id
1 'polypeptide(L)'
;MISVMALVGVFWAGLLSLPYEAVAAGFTLMSESGEIETGGKLDDEIGNKLGFYTEPKLQAYVSDIVRRLVRAGSPRSFEYRVKIVDIAEENAFATVGGYVYVTRGMLVQLNSETELAGVMAHEISHISHRDVAKQQTRALAYQVLGLGAIALGATMGNADNHLGNAPLGVSAALATILSSYNQEAELEADESGLLMMAQAGYDPRGLATFLRSLRTRERLTGLGYHGLLATHPETAARIAKAEIMAQLLVSQQSFSDFGEEAYKTHLVGLPFGQRHDRRRLALYQVEAGETIASIREKVMAPEETTWEVARLNRLRGNDSLQPGMLLKIVVSDGQPVVQPRRQLDISEGRPLPPPPPLGPPNRRPRGPYMGR
;
A
#
# COMPACT_ATOMS: atom_id res chain seq x y z
N MET A 1 -38.57 29.98 -11.89
CA MET A 1 -38.64 28.80 -10.99
C MET A 1 -38.99 27.49 -11.66
N ILE A 2 -39.58 27.46 -12.85
CA ILE A 2 -40.02 26.21 -13.54
C ILE A 2 -38.83 25.48 -14.23
N SER A 3 -37.80 26.20 -14.69
CA SER A 3 -36.66 25.58 -15.42
C SER A 3 -35.71 24.76 -14.54
N VAL A 4 -35.55 25.08 -13.26
CA VAL A 4 -34.61 24.33 -12.37
C VAL A 4 -35.22 22.99 -11.94
N MET A 5 -36.53 22.95 -11.74
CA MET A 5 -37.24 21.69 -11.38
C MET A 5 -37.29 20.70 -12.55
N ALA A 6 -37.34 21.16 -13.81
CA ALA A 6 -37.31 20.29 -14.96
C ALA A 6 -35.92 19.66 -15.19
N LEU A 7 -34.82 20.39 -14.94
CA LEU A 7 -33.48 19.86 -15.05
C LEU A 7 -33.15 18.84 -13.94
N VAL A 8 -33.64 19.08 -12.72
CA VAL A 8 -33.49 18.13 -11.61
C VAL A 8 -34.33 16.86 -11.90
N GLY A 9 -35.53 16.97 -12.46
CA GLY A 9 -36.37 15.83 -12.80
C GLY A 9 -35.77 14.94 -13.90
N VAL A 10 -35.12 15.51 -14.91
CA VAL A 10 -34.48 14.75 -15.98
C VAL A 10 -33.20 14.05 -15.47
N PHE A 11 -32.45 14.69 -14.57
CA PHE A 11 -31.29 14.08 -13.93
C PHE A 11 -31.69 12.90 -13.02
N TRP A 12 -32.78 13.03 -12.29
CA TRP A 12 -33.33 11.96 -11.44
C TRP A 12 -33.90 10.79 -12.25
N ALA A 13 -34.56 11.03 -13.37
CA ALA A 13 -35.08 9.97 -14.23
C ALA A 13 -33.93 9.16 -14.88
N GLY A 14 -32.81 9.81 -15.21
CA GLY A 14 -31.61 9.14 -15.73
C GLY A 14 -30.88 8.26 -14.72
N LEU A 15 -30.82 8.68 -13.45
CA LEU A 15 -30.18 7.87 -12.39
C LEU A 15 -31.03 6.67 -11.95
N LEU A 16 -32.38 6.83 -11.94
CA LEU A 16 -33.31 5.75 -11.59
C LEU A 16 -33.44 4.69 -12.69
N SER A 17 -32.99 4.98 -13.91
CA SER A 17 -32.98 4.04 -15.03
C SER A 17 -31.68 3.25 -15.18
N LEU A 18 -30.65 3.54 -14.37
CA LEU A 18 -29.46 2.68 -14.33
C LEU A 18 -29.85 1.37 -13.62
N PRO A 19 -29.75 0.22 -14.31
CA PRO A 19 -30.02 -1.05 -13.65
C PRO A 19 -29.05 -1.20 -12.49
N TYR A 20 -29.55 -1.66 -11.34
CA TYR A 20 -28.74 -1.96 -10.16
C TYR A 20 -27.48 -2.78 -10.50
N GLU A 21 -27.59 -3.63 -11.50
CA GLU A 21 -26.48 -4.41 -12.07
C GLU A 21 -25.37 -3.54 -12.68
N ALA A 22 -25.67 -2.37 -13.24
CA ALA A 22 -24.65 -1.47 -13.79
C ALA A 22 -23.83 -0.77 -12.68
N VAL A 23 -24.46 -0.46 -11.55
CA VAL A 23 -23.78 0.07 -10.36
C VAL A 23 -22.95 -1.03 -9.68
N ALA A 24 -23.43 -2.26 -9.72
CA ALA A 24 -22.73 -3.44 -9.21
C ALA A 24 -21.57 -3.86 -10.13
N ALA A 25 -21.70 -3.67 -11.45
CA ALA A 25 -20.73 -4.07 -12.47
C ALA A 25 -19.48 -3.15 -12.60
N GLY A 26 -19.19 -2.32 -11.58
CA GLY A 26 -17.96 -1.53 -11.55
C GLY A 26 -17.97 -0.30 -12.46
N PHE A 27 -19.16 0.25 -12.77
CA PHE A 27 -19.29 1.49 -13.50
C PHE A 27 -18.71 2.68 -12.71
N THR A 28 -17.93 3.54 -13.36
CA THR A 28 -17.44 4.79 -12.77
C THR A 28 -17.92 5.97 -13.62
N LEU A 29 -18.43 7.00 -12.93
CA LEU A 29 -18.85 8.26 -13.54
C LEU A 29 -17.66 9.18 -13.85
N MET A 30 -16.47 8.86 -13.33
CA MET A 30 -15.29 9.70 -13.45
C MET A 30 -14.57 9.42 -14.77
N SER A 31 -14.32 10.47 -15.55
CA SER A 31 -13.45 10.40 -16.75
C SER A 31 -11.98 10.30 -16.32
N GLU A 32 -11.10 9.88 -17.23
CA GLU A 32 -9.66 9.81 -16.95
C GLU A 32 -9.06 11.19 -16.60
N SER A 33 -9.45 12.24 -17.30
CA SER A 33 -9.06 13.62 -16.96
C SER A 33 -9.60 14.06 -15.61
N GLY A 34 -10.81 13.65 -15.25
CA GLY A 34 -11.39 13.89 -13.93
C GLY A 34 -10.65 13.14 -12.82
N GLU A 35 -10.16 11.92 -13.09
CA GLU A 35 -9.31 11.19 -12.14
C GLU A 35 -8.00 11.94 -11.89
N ILE A 36 -7.34 12.45 -12.94
CA ILE A 36 -6.07 13.20 -12.82
C ILE A 36 -6.28 14.50 -12.01
N GLU A 37 -7.32 15.27 -12.33
CA GLU A 37 -7.64 16.51 -11.62
C GLU A 37 -7.96 16.27 -10.15
N THR A 38 -8.79 15.26 -9.87
CA THR A 38 -9.19 14.89 -8.51
C THR A 38 -7.99 14.36 -7.73
N GLY A 39 -7.15 13.52 -8.35
CA GLY A 39 -5.92 13.01 -7.75
C GLY A 39 -4.97 14.14 -7.33
N GLY A 40 -4.81 15.17 -8.17
CA GLY A 40 -3.99 16.33 -7.82
C GLY A 40 -4.52 17.10 -6.60
N LYS A 41 -5.83 17.30 -6.51
CA LYS A 41 -6.45 17.96 -5.34
C LYS A 41 -6.29 17.15 -4.06
N LEU A 42 -6.41 15.82 -4.16
CA LEU A 42 -6.21 14.92 -3.04
C LEU A 42 -4.74 14.89 -2.60
N ASP A 43 -3.81 14.94 -3.54
CA ASP A 43 -2.39 15.02 -3.25
C ASP A 43 -2.02 16.28 -2.46
N ASP A 44 -2.57 17.42 -2.85
CA ASP A 44 -2.42 18.69 -2.10
C ASP A 44 -3.03 18.57 -0.69
N GLU A 45 -4.20 17.97 -0.56
CA GLU A 45 -4.86 17.76 0.74
C GLU A 45 -4.03 16.86 1.66
N ILE A 46 -3.53 15.74 1.14
CA ILE A 46 -2.66 14.79 1.86
C ILE A 46 -1.39 15.50 2.32
N GLY A 47 -0.75 16.27 1.42
CA GLY A 47 0.44 17.02 1.75
C GLY A 47 0.21 18.06 2.85
N ASN A 48 -0.91 18.77 2.80
CA ASN A 48 -1.25 19.80 3.79
C ASN A 48 -1.63 19.20 5.16
N LYS A 49 -2.33 18.07 5.20
CA LYS A 49 -2.84 17.49 6.44
C LYS A 49 -1.90 16.49 7.09
N LEU A 50 -1.29 15.60 6.29
CA LEU A 50 -0.44 14.54 6.79
C LEU A 50 1.05 14.87 6.64
N GLY A 51 1.41 15.69 5.64
CA GLY A 51 2.77 16.01 5.29
C GLY A 51 3.48 14.91 4.52
N PHE A 52 4.54 15.30 3.78
CA PHE A 52 5.39 14.36 3.08
C PHE A 52 6.78 14.29 3.72
N TYR A 53 7.34 13.09 3.75
CA TYR A 53 8.73 12.87 4.11
C TYR A 53 9.58 13.00 2.85
N THR A 54 10.49 13.99 2.83
CA THR A 54 11.16 14.45 1.59
C THR A 54 12.66 14.14 1.58
N GLU A 55 13.12 13.05 2.23
CA GLU A 55 14.51 12.63 2.10
C GLU A 55 14.77 12.16 0.67
N PRO A 56 15.68 12.81 -0.10
CA PRO A 56 15.75 12.62 -1.54
C PRO A 56 16.18 11.21 -1.98
N LYS A 57 17.08 10.57 -1.23
CA LYS A 57 17.60 9.22 -1.56
C LYS A 57 16.53 8.17 -1.36
N LEU A 58 15.79 8.23 -0.24
CA LEU A 58 14.71 7.30 0.05
C LEU A 58 13.54 7.51 -0.91
N GLN A 59 13.20 8.76 -1.21
CA GLN A 59 12.15 9.08 -2.19
C GLN A 59 12.52 8.56 -3.59
N ALA A 60 13.75 8.73 -4.03
CA ALA A 60 14.24 8.21 -5.30
C ALA A 60 14.18 6.68 -5.34
N TYR A 61 14.63 6.01 -4.28
CA TYR A 61 14.60 4.56 -4.13
C TYR A 61 13.17 4.00 -4.26
N VAL A 62 12.22 4.54 -3.51
CA VAL A 62 10.81 4.11 -3.60
C VAL A 62 10.23 4.40 -4.99
N SER A 63 10.59 5.54 -5.58
CA SER A 63 10.14 5.92 -6.93
C SER A 63 10.69 4.96 -8.01
N ASP A 64 11.91 4.46 -7.85
CA ASP A 64 12.51 3.51 -8.78
C ASP A 64 11.80 2.15 -8.76
N ILE A 65 11.40 1.69 -7.57
CA ILE A 65 10.59 0.46 -7.42
C ILE A 65 9.26 0.60 -8.14
N VAL A 66 8.52 1.68 -7.87
CA VAL A 66 7.22 1.94 -8.54
C VAL A 66 7.39 2.06 -10.06
N ARG A 67 8.39 2.79 -10.51
CA ARG A 67 8.68 2.94 -11.94
C ARG A 67 8.97 1.59 -12.62
N ARG A 68 9.70 0.71 -11.94
CA ARG A 68 10.00 -0.64 -12.42
C ARG A 68 8.75 -1.49 -12.53
N LEU A 69 7.88 -1.47 -11.53
CA LEU A 69 6.60 -2.16 -11.53
C LEU A 69 5.69 -1.67 -12.66
N VAL A 70 5.54 -0.35 -12.80
CA VAL A 70 4.71 0.26 -13.85
C VAL A 70 5.20 -0.09 -15.25
N ARG A 71 6.51 -0.04 -15.49
CA ARG A 71 7.09 -0.41 -16.80
C ARG A 71 6.85 -1.87 -17.16
N ALA A 72 6.97 -2.76 -16.19
CA ALA A 72 6.81 -4.19 -16.42
C ALA A 72 5.33 -4.61 -16.54
N GLY A 73 4.50 -4.15 -15.62
CA GLY A 73 3.09 -4.54 -15.53
C GLY A 73 2.18 -3.83 -16.52
N SER A 74 2.67 -2.78 -17.20
CA SER A 74 1.88 -1.99 -18.17
C SER A 74 0.47 -1.64 -17.68
N PRO A 75 0.33 -1.06 -16.49
CA PRO A 75 -0.98 -0.65 -15.98
C PRO A 75 -1.57 0.48 -16.84
N ARG A 76 -2.69 1.09 -16.40
CA ARG A 76 -3.29 2.22 -17.14
C ARG A 76 -2.27 3.34 -17.40
N SER A 77 -2.46 4.06 -18.50
CA SER A 77 -1.54 5.09 -19.00
C SER A 77 -1.55 6.39 -18.19
N PHE A 78 -1.43 6.28 -16.88
CA PHE A 78 -1.20 7.43 -15.99
C PHE A 78 0.30 7.69 -15.79
N GLU A 79 0.64 8.92 -15.42
CA GLU A 79 1.91 9.20 -14.80
C GLU A 79 1.83 8.77 -13.33
N TYR A 80 2.45 7.64 -13.00
CA TYR A 80 2.45 7.14 -11.62
C TYR A 80 3.44 7.92 -10.77
N ARG A 81 2.96 8.48 -9.67
CA ARG A 81 3.73 9.25 -8.70
C ARG A 81 3.60 8.63 -7.33
N VAL A 82 4.71 8.25 -6.74
CA VAL A 82 4.73 7.75 -5.37
C VAL A 82 5.28 8.81 -4.43
N LYS A 83 4.66 8.96 -3.25
CA LYS A 83 5.11 9.87 -2.19
C LYS A 83 5.14 9.14 -0.86
N ILE A 84 6.12 9.52 -0.03
CA ILE A 84 6.24 9.01 1.34
C ILE A 84 5.48 9.96 2.27
N VAL A 85 4.42 9.47 2.90
CA VAL A 85 3.62 10.23 3.86
C VAL A 85 4.31 10.18 5.23
N ASP A 86 4.48 11.34 5.89
CA ASP A 86 5.24 11.46 7.13
C ASP A 86 4.38 11.17 8.38
N ILE A 87 3.82 9.97 8.45
CA ILE A 87 3.09 9.47 9.60
C ILE A 87 3.66 8.14 10.10
N ALA A 88 3.49 7.88 11.40
CA ALA A 88 4.00 6.68 12.06
C ALA A 88 3.11 5.44 11.82
N GLU A 89 1.86 5.65 11.48
CA GLU A 89 0.91 4.59 11.17
C GLU A 89 1.37 3.81 9.93
N GLU A 90 1.25 2.50 10.01
CA GLU A 90 1.66 1.59 8.96
C GLU A 90 0.57 1.50 7.89
N ASN A 91 0.72 2.24 6.80
CA ASN A 91 -0.26 2.25 5.72
C ASN A 91 0.40 2.45 4.35
N ALA A 92 -0.29 2.00 3.32
CA ALA A 92 -0.08 2.36 1.94
C ALA A 92 -1.46 2.53 1.31
N PHE A 93 -1.60 3.40 0.35
CA PHE A 93 -2.86 3.61 -0.34
C PHE A 93 -2.65 4.29 -1.68
N ALA A 94 -3.60 4.10 -2.56
CA ALA A 94 -3.65 4.79 -3.84
C ALA A 94 -4.81 5.78 -3.91
N THR A 95 -4.64 6.81 -4.73
CA THR A 95 -5.75 7.68 -5.13
C THR A 95 -5.96 7.60 -6.63
N VAL A 96 -6.99 8.24 -7.15
CA VAL A 96 -7.23 8.32 -8.58
C VAL A 96 -6.12 9.12 -9.29
N GLY A 97 -5.95 8.91 -10.60
CA GLY A 97 -5.02 9.70 -11.41
C GLY A 97 -3.54 9.32 -11.30
N GLY A 98 -3.21 8.16 -10.75
CA GLY A 98 -1.84 7.64 -10.73
C GLY A 98 -1.04 7.94 -9.46
N TYR A 99 -1.65 8.46 -8.40
CA TYR A 99 -0.96 8.75 -7.15
C TYR A 99 -0.96 7.56 -6.20
N VAL A 100 0.23 7.19 -5.74
CA VAL A 100 0.48 6.09 -4.79
C VAL A 100 1.20 6.64 -3.57
N TYR A 101 0.84 6.16 -2.40
CA TYR A 101 1.40 6.62 -1.14
C TYR A 101 1.85 5.44 -0.30
N VAL A 102 2.97 5.63 0.37
CA VAL A 102 3.46 4.73 1.42
C VAL A 102 3.81 5.57 2.64
N THR A 103 3.40 5.13 3.81
CA THR A 103 3.74 5.86 5.03
C THR A 103 5.15 5.52 5.50
N ARG A 104 5.75 6.43 6.24
CA ARG A 104 7.02 6.19 6.93
C ARG A 104 6.91 4.97 7.86
N GLY A 105 5.79 4.83 8.57
CA GLY A 105 5.51 3.66 9.40
C GLY A 105 5.52 2.34 8.63
N MET A 106 4.93 2.30 7.43
CA MET A 106 4.95 1.13 6.58
C MET A 106 6.38 0.75 6.15
N LEU A 107 7.19 1.73 5.71
CA LEU A 107 8.58 1.47 5.34
C LEU A 107 9.38 0.85 6.49
N VAL A 108 9.16 1.31 7.72
CA VAL A 108 9.81 0.73 8.91
C VAL A 108 9.42 -0.74 9.14
N GLN A 109 8.19 -1.11 8.85
CA GLN A 109 7.67 -2.46 9.10
C GLN A 109 8.11 -3.49 8.06
N LEU A 110 8.26 -3.08 6.82
CA LEU A 110 8.74 -3.96 5.76
C LEU A 110 10.21 -4.36 6.02
N ASN A 111 10.59 -5.56 5.59
CA ASN A 111 11.93 -6.08 5.82
C ASN A 111 12.73 -6.30 4.54
N SER A 112 12.11 -6.17 3.36
CA SER A 112 12.81 -6.31 2.09
C SER A 112 12.21 -5.41 1.01
N GLU A 113 13.02 -5.12 -0.02
CA GLU A 113 12.55 -4.43 -1.22
C GLU A 113 11.42 -5.19 -1.91
N THR A 114 11.48 -6.52 -1.88
CA THR A 114 10.47 -7.38 -2.48
C THR A 114 9.11 -7.23 -1.79
N GLU A 115 9.09 -7.05 -0.48
CA GLU A 115 7.84 -6.76 0.24
C GLU A 115 7.30 -5.38 -0.09
N LEU A 116 8.16 -4.36 -0.18
CA LEU A 116 7.76 -3.02 -0.60
C LEU A 116 7.22 -3.06 -2.03
N ALA A 117 7.88 -3.77 -2.94
CA ALA A 117 7.40 -3.97 -4.30
C ALA A 117 6.01 -4.64 -4.32
N GLY A 118 5.78 -5.61 -3.44
CA GLY A 118 4.48 -6.27 -3.28
C GLY A 118 3.37 -5.30 -2.88
N VAL A 119 3.62 -4.51 -1.84
CA VAL A 119 2.68 -3.47 -1.38
C VAL A 119 2.41 -2.46 -2.48
N MET A 120 3.46 -1.94 -3.14
CA MET A 120 3.29 -0.97 -4.21
C MET A 120 2.57 -1.55 -5.43
N ALA A 121 2.82 -2.80 -5.80
CA ALA A 121 2.14 -3.48 -6.90
C ALA A 121 0.64 -3.66 -6.61
N HIS A 122 0.29 -3.98 -5.38
CA HIS A 122 -1.10 -4.05 -4.91
C HIS A 122 -1.81 -2.69 -5.06
N GLU A 123 -1.19 -1.60 -4.60
CA GLU A 123 -1.75 -0.25 -4.73
C GLU A 123 -1.90 0.19 -6.19
N ILE A 124 -0.90 -0.09 -7.04
CA ILE A 124 -0.98 0.19 -8.48
C ILE A 124 -2.12 -0.60 -9.12
N SER A 125 -2.40 -1.82 -8.64
CA SER A 125 -3.49 -2.66 -9.15
C SER A 125 -4.86 -2.03 -8.87
N HIS A 126 -5.08 -1.44 -7.70
CA HIS A 126 -6.31 -0.69 -7.40
C HIS A 126 -6.54 0.50 -8.36
N ILE A 127 -5.47 1.20 -8.75
CA ILE A 127 -5.57 2.25 -9.78
C ILE A 127 -5.94 1.64 -11.14
N SER A 128 -5.29 0.53 -11.52
CA SER A 128 -5.52 -0.16 -12.78
C SER A 128 -6.95 -0.67 -12.93
N HIS A 129 -7.50 -1.21 -11.85
CA HIS A 129 -8.88 -1.71 -11.78
C HIS A 129 -9.90 -0.60 -11.56
N ARG A 130 -9.46 0.65 -11.36
CA ARG A 130 -10.31 1.80 -11.04
C ARG A 130 -11.09 1.65 -9.73
N ASP A 131 -10.60 0.89 -8.77
CA ASP A 131 -11.35 0.57 -7.55
C ASP A 131 -11.63 1.82 -6.73
N VAL A 132 -10.68 2.75 -6.65
CA VAL A 132 -10.85 4.05 -6.00
C VAL A 132 -11.96 4.86 -6.69
N ALA A 133 -11.97 4.92 -8.03
CA ALA A 133 -12.98 5.65 -8.78
C ALA A 133 -14.38 5.02 -8.65
N LYS A 134 -14.45 3.68 -8.64
CA LYS A 134 -15.69 2.93 -8.37
C LYS A 134 -16.20 3.21 -6.96
N GLN A 135 -15.31 3.22 -5.96
CA GLN A 135 -15.63 3.48 -4.57
C GLN A 135 -16.17 4.91 -4.38
N GLN A 136 -15.55 5.91 -5.00
CA GLN A 136 -16.01 7.30 -4.98
C GLN A 136 -17.38 7.44 -5.68
N THR A 137 -17.59 6.76 -6.80
CA THR A 137 -18.89 6.74 -7.49
C THR A 137 -19.99 6.15 -6.63
N ARG A 138 -19.70 5.04 -5.93
CA ARG A 138 -20.66 4.43 -4.97
C ARG A 138 -20.97 5.37 -3.81
N ALA A 139 -19.95 6.00 -3.23
CA ALA A 139 -20.15 6.96 -2.14
C ALA A 139 -21.02 8.14 -2.57
N LEU A 140 -20.78 8.70 -3.77
CA LEU A 140 -21.63 9.75 -4.33
C LEU A 140 -23.07 9.28 -4.55
N ALA A 141 -23.26 8.07 -5.09
CA ALA A 141 -24.59 7.49 -5.28
C ALA A 141 -25.34 7.33 -3.94
N TYR A 142 -24.67 6.84 -2.89
CA TYR A 142 -25.25 6.74 -1.55
C TYR A 142 -25.59 8.11 -0.96
N GLN A 143 -24.76 9.12 -1.15
CA GLN A 143 -25.05 10.50 -0.71
C GLN A 143 -26.30 11.04 -1.41
N VAL A 144 -26.42 10.88 -2.73
CA VAL A 144 -27.58 11.33 -3.50
C VAL A 144 -28.86 10.59 -3.06
N LEU A 145 -28.78 9.26 -2.90
CA LEU A 145 -29.89 8.45 -2.40
C LEU A 145 -30.24 8.79 -0.95
N GLY A 146 -29.22 9.00 -0.08
CA GLY A 146 -29.38 9.41 1.30
C GLY A 146 -30.05 10.79 1.43
N LEU A 147 -29.64 11.77 0.63
CA LEU A 147 -30.29 13.08 0.56
C LEU A 147 -31.75 12.97 0.05
N GLY A 148 -31.99 12.08 -0.92
CA GLY A 148 -33.36 11.75 -1.39
C GLY A 148 -34.19 11.11 -0.29
N ALA A 149 -33.62 10.21 0.49
CA ALA A 149 -34.29 9.57 1.63
C ALA A 149 -34.56 10.56 2.78
N ILE A 150 -33.67 11.50 3.04
CA ILE A 150 -33.84 12.58 4.03
C ILE A 150 -34.94 13.53 3.56
N ALA A 151 -34.98 13.86 2.26
CA ALA A 151 -36.03 14.70 1.69
C ALA A 151 -37.44 14.04 1.73
N LEU A 152 -37.48 12.70 1.65
CA LEU A 152 -38.70 11.90 1.73
C LEU A 152 -39.02 11.42 3.16
N GLY A 153 -37.99 11.33 4.02
CA GLY A 153 -38.05 10.68 5.33
C GLY A 153 -37.72 11.57 6.52
N ALA A 154 -38.02 12.88 6.47
CA ALA A 154 -37.92 13.78 7.63
C ALA A 154 -38.75 13.35 8.85
N THR A 155 -39.31 12.13 8.83
CA THR A 155 -40.16 11.58 9.89
C THR A 155 -39.72 10.23 10.49
N MET A 156 -38.62 9.61 10.07
CA MET A 156 -38.18 8.33 10.64
C MET A 156 -36.73 8.40 11.11
N GLY A 157 -36.57 8.38 12.44
CA GLY A 157 -35.30 8.40 13.12
C GLY A 157 -34.46 7.13 12.91
N ASN A 158 -33.15 7.26 13.24
CA ASN A 158 -32.08 6.28 13.28
C ASN A 158 -31.56 5.78 11.92
N ALA A 159 -30.63 6.55 11.36
CA ALA A 159 -29.58 5.98 10.50
C ALA A 159 -28.26 6.00 11.28
N ASP A 160 -27.78 4.83 11.65
CA ASP A 160 -26.43 4.66 12.18
C ASP A 160 -25.43 5.11 11.11
N ASN A 161 -24.88 6.30 11.29
CA ASN A 161 -23.90 6.90 10.39
C ASN A 161 -22.56 6.20 10.55
N HIS A 162 -22.23 5.26 9.67
CA HIS A 162 -20.85 4.74 9.52
C HIS A 162 -19.83 5.79 9.01
N LEU A 163 -20.27 7.02 8.75
CA LEU A 163 -19.41 8.17 8.44
C LEU A 163 -18.78 8.83 9.69
N GLY A 164 -19.12 8.34 10.90
CA GLY A 164 -18.74 8.99 12.18
C GLY A 164 -17.28 8.87 12.59
N ASN A 165 -16.44 8.10 11.90
CA ASN A 165 -15.05 7.85 12.31
C ASN A 165 -13.99 8.48 11.39
N ALA A 166 -14.36 9.34 10.44
CA ALA A 166 -13.36 10.11 9.70
C ALA A 166 -12.63 11.07 10.66
N PRO A 167 -11.30 11.14 10.65
CA PRO A 167 -10.56 12.11 11.45
C PRO A 167 -11.07 13.51 11.18
N LEU A 168 -11.29 14.30 12.23
CA LEU A 168 -11.75 15.69 12.12
C LEU A 168 -10.88 16.46 11.14
N GLY A 169 -11.49 16.98 10.07
CA GLY A 169 -10.82 17.80 9.06
C GLY A 169 -10.39 17.11 7.77
N VAL A 170 -10.71 15.82 7.59
CA VAL A 170 -10.47 15.11 6.31
C VAL A 170 -11.68 15.29 5.40
N SER A 171 -11.46 15.56 4.10
CA SER A 171 -12.58 15.65 3.13
C SER A 171 -13.29 14.30 2.99
N ALA A 172 -14.57 14.32 2.59
CA ALA A 172 -15.33 13.11 2.35
C ALA A 172 -14.67 12.22 1.26
N ALA A 173 -13.99 12.84 0.29
CA ALA A 173 -13.28 12.11 -0.75
C ALA A 173 -12.07 11.34 -0.19
N LEU A 174 -11.26 11.99 0.64
CA LEU A 174 -10.12 11.33 1.29
C LEU A 174 -10.58 10.27 2.30
N ALA A 175 -11.65 10.54 3.05
CA ALA A 175 -12.25 9.55 3.95
C ALA A 175 -12.74 8.30 3.19
N THR A 176 -13.30 8.48 1.99
CA THR A 176 -13.72 7.36 1.13
C THR A 176 -12.52 6.52 0.68
N ILE A 177 -11.41 7.14 0.30
CA ILE A 177 -10.18 6.45 -0.10
C ILE A 177 -9.58 5.64 1.06
N LEU A 178 -9.65 6.18 2.26
CA LEU A 178 -9.19 5.51 3.48
C LEU A 178 -10.22 4.52 4.06
N SER A 179 -11.34 4.27 3.37
CA SER A 179 -12.28 3.22 3.74
C SER A 179 -11.92 1.88 3.09
N SER A 180 -12.39 0.77 3.68
CA SER A 180 -12.02 -0.57 3.23
C SER A 180 -12.60 -0.91 1.85
N TYR A 181 -11.81 -1.61 1.05
CA TYR A 181 -12.24 -2.26 -0.17
C TYR A 181 -13.05 -3.53 0.14
N ASN A 182 -13.83 -3.98 -0.84
CA ASN A 182 -14.48 -5.27 -0.71
C ASN A 182 -13.49 -6.42 -0.99
N GLN A 183 -13.80 -7.61 -0.51
CA GLN A 183 -12.92 -8.78 -0.61
C GLN A 183 -12.57 -9.16 -2.06
N GLU A 184 -13.47 -8.96 -3.00
CA GLU A 184 -13.24 -9.28 -4.41
C GLU A 184 -12.18 -8.35 -5.02
N ALA A 185 -12.29 -7.04 -4.79
CA ALA A 185 -11.30 -6.06 -5.24
C ALA A 185 -9.91 -6.34 -4.63
N GLU A 186 -9.86 -6.75 -3.37
CA GLU A 186 -8.61 -7.13 -2.71
C GLU A 186 -7.96 -8.36 -3.35
N LEU A 187 -8.76 -9.40 -3.66
CA LEU A 187 -8.27 -10.61 -4.32
C LEU A 187 -7.78 -10.34 -5.76
N GLU A 188 -8.47 -9.46 -6.49
CA GLU A 188 -8.06 -9.02 -7.83
C GLU A 188 -6.79 -8.17 -7.78
N ALA A 189 -6.65 -7.30 -6.78
CA ALA A 189 -5.46 -6.48 -6.60
C ALA A 189 -4.24 -7.32 -6.21
N ASP A 190 -4.41 -8.31 -5.33
CA ASP A 190 -3.35 -9.27 -4.98
C ASP A 190 -2.89 -10.05 -6.22
N GLU A 191 -3.81 -10.58 -7.03
CA GLU A 191 -3.51 -11.35 -8.23
C GLU A 191 -2.74 -10.51 -9.27
N SER A 192 -3.25 -9.33 -9.57
CA SER A 192 -2.60 -8.41 -10.52
C SER A 192 -1.25 -7.91 -9.99
N GLY A 193 -1.16 -7.66 -8.68
CA GLY A 193 0.08 -7.26 -8.03
C GLY A 193 1.15 -8.34 -8.11
N LEU A 194 0.82 -9.60 -7.85
CA LEU A 194 1.74 -10.74 -7.97
C LEU A 194 2.26 -10.90 -9.40
N LEU A 195 1.38 -10.77 -10.40
CA LEU A 195 1.78 -10.81 -11.81
C LEU A 195 2.71 -9.64 -12.17
N MET A 196 2.39 -8.44 -11.71
CA MET A 196 3.22 -7.25 -11.91
C MET A 196 4.60 -7.41 -11.27
N MET A 197 4.67 -7.93 -10.03
CA MET A 197 5.94 -8.25 -9.37
C MET A 197 6.78 -9.21 -10.22
N ALA A 198 6.20 -10.33 -10.66
CA ALA A 198 6.89 -11.33 -11.45
C ALA A 198 7.42 -10.75 -12.77
N GLN A 199 6.61 -9.95 -13.49
CA GLN A 199 7.01 -9.27 -14.72
C GLN A 199 8.14 -8.24 -14.47
N ALA A 200 8.14 -7.59 -13.31
CA ALA A 200 9.19 -6.68 -12.91
C ALA A 200 10.47 -7.38 -12.38
N GLY A 201 10.47 -8.71 -12.29
CA GLY A 201 11.59 -9.50 -11.79
C GLY A 201 11.70 -9.56 -10.26
N TYR A 202 10.67 -9.11 -9.53
CA TYR A 202 10.56 -9.28 -8.08
C TYR A 202 9.97 -10.65 -7.74
N ASP A 203 10.48 -11.26 -6.68
CA ASP A 203 9.93 -12.52 -6.16
C ASP A 203 8.50 -12.30 -5.61
N PRO A 204 7.47 -12.88 -6.22
CA PRO A 204 6.08 -12.66 -5.78
C PRO A 204 5.80 -13.16 -4.37
N ARG A 205 6.66 -14.03 -3.80
CA ARG A 205 6.54 -14.46 -2.40
C ARG A 205 6.65 -13.31 -1.40
N GLY A 206 7.22 -12.16 -1.81
CA GLY A 206 7.29 -10.96 -0.98
C GLY A 206 5.92 -10.47 -0.52
N LEU A 207 4.94 -10.39 -1.43
CA LEU A 207 3.55 -10.00 -1.07
C LEU A 207 2.91 -11.02 -0.12
N ALA A 208 3.04 -12.32 -0.40
CA ALA A 208 2.50 -13.37 0.46
C ALA A 208 3.12 -13.33 1.87
N THR A 209 4.44 -13.08 1.97
CA THR A 209 5.15 -12.92 3.24
C THR A 209 4.65 -11.70 4.01
N PHE A 210 4.43 -10.59 3.33
CA PHE A 210 3.87 -9.38 3.92
C PHE A 210 2.46 -9.62 4.47
N LEU A 211 1.54 -10.19 3.69
CA LEU A 211 0.17 -10.51 4.14
C LEU A 211 0.17 -11.44 5.37
N ARG A 212 1.03 -12.46 5.37
CA ARG A 212 1.17 -13.35 6.54
C ARG A 212 1.67 -12.60 7.78
N SER A 213 2.58 -11.63 7.61
CA SER A 213 3.08 -10.82 8.71
C SER A 213 2.01 -9.92 9.32
N LEU A 214 1.14 -9.35 8.50
CA LEU A 214 -0.01 -8.57 8.95
C LEU A 214 -0.95 -9.39 9.83
N ARG A 215 -1.32 -10.59 9.39
CA ARG A 215 -2.18 -11.50 10.14
C ARG A 215 -1.58 -11.93 11.48
N THR A 216 -0.27 -12.20 11.49
CA THR A 216 0.42 -12.56 12.73
C THR A 216 0.33 -11.42 13.73
N ARG A 217 0.48 -10.19 13.27
CA ARG A 217 0.43 -9.00 14.10
C ARG A 217 -0.97 -8.73 14.66
N GLU A 218 -2.00 -8.82 13.82
CA GLU A 218 -3.39 -8.66 14.25
C GLU A 218 -3.73 -9.59 15.42
N ARG A 219 -3.29 -10.84 15.33
CA ARG A 219 -3.49 -11.83 16.40
C ARG A 219 -2.75 -11.50 17.71
N LEU A 220 -1.58 -10.87 17.60
CA LEU A 220 -0.76 -10.56 18.78
C LEU A 220 -1.19 -9.28 19.50
N THR A 221 -1.69 -8.30 18.77
CA THR A 221 -2.05 -7.01 19.34
C THR A 221 -3.48 -6.96 19.88
N GLY A 222 -4.39 -7.80 19.38
CA GLY A 222 -5.80 -7.87 19.81
C GLY A 222 -6.59 -6.57 19.67
N LEU A 223 -5.93 -5.50 19.25
CA LEU A 223 -6.49 -4.17 19.01
C LEU A 223 -6.82 -4.05 17.53
N GLY A 224 -7.99 -3.53 17.22
CA GLY A 224 -8.32 -3.16 15.84
C GLY A 224 -7.20 -2.27 15.28
N TYR A 225 -6.39 -2.87 14.40
CA TYR A 225 -5.28 -2.18 13.77
C TYR A 225 -5.83 -1.10 12.84
N HIS A 226 -5.53 0.17 13.12
CA HIS A 226 -6.06 1.32 12.40
C HIS A 226 -5.26 1.70 11.14
N GLY A 227 -4.30 0.90 10.73
CA GLY A 227 -3.49 1.12 9.53
C GLY A 227 -4.03 0.41 8.30
N LEU A 228 -3.12 -0.23 7.56
CA LEU A 228 -3.42 -0.94 6.30
C LEU A 228 -4.57 -1.96 6.40
N LEU A 229 -4.71 -2.67 7.54
CA LEU A 229 -5.79 -3.63 7.73
C LEU A 229 -7.18 -3.00 7.79
N ALA A 230 -7.29 -1.72 8.13
CA ALA A 230 -8.57 -1.01 8.12
C ALA A 230 -9.03 -0.69 6.69
N THR A 231 -8.09 -0.45 5.78
CA THR A 231 -8.36 -0.16 4.37
C THR A 231 -8.35 -1.42 3.50
N HIS A 232 -7.49 -2.40 3.85
CA HIS A 232 -7.28 -3.64 3.11
C HIS A 232 -7.43 -4.85 4.05
N PRO A 233 -8.66 -5.29 4.35
CA PRO A 233 -8.88 -6.39 5.27
C PRO A 233 -8.14 -7.65 4.84
N GLU A 234 -7.31 -8.15 5.74
CA GLU A 234 -6.59 -9.40 5.51
C GLU A 234 -7.53 -10.58 5.79
N THR A 235 -7.54 -11.54 4.91
CA THR A 235 -8.30 -12.78 5.09
C THR A 235 -7.43 -14.00 4.86
N ALA A 236 -7.80 -15.12 5.50
CA ALA A 236 -7.10 -16.39 5.24
C ALA A 236 -7.14 -16.77 3.75
N ALA A 237 -8.19 -16.38 3.05
CA ALA A 237 -8.35 -16.66 1.63
C ALA A 237 -7.34 -15.85 0.79
N ARG A 238 -7.08 -14.57 1.12
CA ARG A 238 -6.08 -13.74 0.44
C ARG A 238 -4.69 -14.37 0.58
N ILE A 239 -4.28 -14.71 1.81
CA ILE A 239 -2.97 -15.34 2.06
C ILE A 239 -2.84 -16.64 1.27
N ALA A 240 -3.82 -17.55 1.37
CA ALA A 240 -3.75 -18.84 0.70
C ALA A 240 -3.67 -18.68 -0.83
N LYS A 241 -4.47 -17.80 -1.42
CA LYS A 241 -4.44 -17.53 -2.87
C LYS A 241 -3.10 -16.90 -3.29
N ALA A 242 -2.59 -15.93 -2.54
CA ALA A 242 -1.31 -15.28 -2.81
C ALA A 242 -0.14 -16.28 -2.71
N GLU A 243 -0.13 -17.17 -1.71
CA GLU A 243 0.90 -18.21 -1.56
C GLU A 243 0.90 -19.19 -2.73
N ILE A 244 -0.28 -19.71 -3.11
CA ILE A 244 -0.40 -20.65 -4.24
C ILE A 244 0.06 -19.98 -5.53
N MET A 245 -0.40 -18.76 -5.81
CA MET A 245 -0.06 -18.06 -7.03
C MET A 245 1.43 -17.67 -7.07
N ALA A 246 1.99 -17.18 -5.97
CA ALA A 246 3.41 -16.88 -5.87
C ALA A 246 4.26 -18.13 -6.12
N GLN A 247 3.87 -19.29 -5.55
CA GLN A 247 4.57 -20.54 -5.75
C GLN A 247 4.51 -21.01 -7.22
N LEU A 248 3.37 -20.83 -7.89
CA LEU A 248 3.24 -21.14 -9.32
C LEU A 248 4.19 -20.26 -10.16
N LEU A 249 4.23 -18.94 -9.90
CA LEU A 249 5.10 -18.02 -10.60
C LEU A 249 6.59 -18.33 -10.38
N VAL A 250 6.97 -18.65 -9.15
CA VAL A 250 8.37 -19.04 -8.82
C VAL A 250 8.77 -20.36 -9.48
N SER A 251 7.83 -21.28 -9.71
CA SER A 251 8.13 -22.52 -10.43
C SER A 251 8.42 -22.31 -11.92
N GLN A 252 8.03 -21.18 -12.48
CA GLN A 252 8.17 -20.88 -13.92
C GLN A 252 9.40 -20.07 -14.28
N GLN A 253 9.94 -19.29 -13.33
CA GLN A 253 11.13 -18.44 -13.55
C GLN A 253 11.89 -18.18 -12.26
N SER A 254 13.17 -17.83 -12.41
CA SER A 254 14.01 -17.37 -11.31
C SER A 254 13.84 -15.86 -11.10
N PHE A 255 13.91 -15.43 -9.84
CA PHE A 255 13.82 -14.04 -9.46
C PHE A 255 15.11 -13.53 -8.86
N SER A 256 15.38 -12.23 -8.99
CA SER A 256 16.51 -11.59 -8.34
C SER A 256 16.30 -11.54 -6.83
N ASP A 257 17.34 -11.84 -6.07
CA ASP A 257 17.36 -11.57 -4.64
C ASP A 257 17.60 -10.07 -4.42
N PHE A 258 16.54 -9.35 -4.15
CA PHE A 258 16.60 -7.95 -3.70
C PHE A 258 16.77 -7.95 -2.18
N GLY A 259 17.98 -8.26 -1.74
CA GLY A 259 18.34 -8.59 -0.37
C GLY A 259 17.76 -7.66 0.69
N GLU A 260 17.43 -8.25 1.84
CA GLU A 260 16.93 -7.53 3.02
C GLU A 260 17.91 -6.44 3.47
N GLU A 261 19.22 -6.68 3.36
CA GLU A 261 20.24 -5.76 3.81
C GLU A 261 20.25 -4.46 3.03
N ALA A 262 20.11 -4.53 1.71
CA ALA A 262 20.05 -3.34 0.85
C ALA A 262 18.83 -2.47 1.22
N TYR A 263 17.66 -3.09 1.38
CA TYR A 263 16.45 -2.40 1.82
C TYR A 263 16.65 -1.70 3.17
N LYS A 264 17.10 -2.45 4.17
CA LYS A 264 17.34 -1.94 5.53
C LYS A 264 18.28 -0.74 5.53
N THR A 265 19.31 -0.76 4.66
CA THR A 265 20.28 0.34 4.55
C THR A 265 19.64 1.64 4.07
N HIS A 266 18.67 1.58 3.16
CA HIS A 266 17.92 2.77 2.72
C HIS A 266 17.06 3.42 3.83
N LEU A 267 16.78 2.68 4.90
CA LEU A 267 15.96 3.18 6.02
C LEU A 267 16.77 3.81 7.16
N VAL A 268 18.12 3.77 7.09
CA VAL A 268 18.95 4.34 8.15
C VAL A 268 18.70 5.84 8.31
N GLY A 269 18.44 6.26 9.55
CA GLY A 269 18.12 7.65 9.85
C GLY A 269 16.65 8.02 9.72
N LEU A 270 15.80 7.10 9.21
CA LEU A 270 14.36 7.33 9.12
C LEU A 270 13.77 7.59 10.51
N PRO A 271 13.02 8.69 10.74
CA PRO A 271 12.38 8.93 12.03
C PRO A 271 11.45 7.80 12.43
N PHE A 272 11.51 7.39 13.68
CA PHE A 272 10.68 6.32 14.24
C PHE A 272 9.64 6.90 15.21
N GLY A 273 8.40 6.40 15.13
CA GLY A 273 7.31 6.92 15.95
C GLY A 273 6.76 8.25 15.42
N GLN A 274 6.20 9.07 16.31
CA GLN A 274 5.67 10.39 15.96
C GLN A 274 6.80 11.38 15.70
N ARG A 275 6.53 12.49 14.98
CA ARG A 275 7.54 13.50 14.62
C ARG A 275 8.34 14.07 15.79
N HIS A 276 7.71 14.12 16.97
CA HIS A 276 8.32 14.69 18.18
C HIS A 276 9.10 13.68 19.03
N ASP A 277 9.07 12.39 18.69
CA ASP A 277 9.65 11.31 19.53
C ASP A 277 11.19 11.33 19.54
N ARG A 278 11.83 12.07 18.64
CA ARG A 278 13.30 12.18 18.57
C ARG A 278 14.01 10.84 18.52
N ARG A 279 13.40 9.86 17.86
CA ARG A 279 13.93 8.52 17.66
C ARG A 279 14.07 8.24 16.15
N ARG A 280 15.03 7.41 15.79
CA ARG A 280 15.27 7.04 14.40
C ARG A 280 15.72 5.61 14.25
N LEU A 281 15.55 5.09 13.06
CA LEU A 281 16.01 3.75 12.70
C LEU A 281 17.52 3.75 12.51
N ALA A 282 18.16 2.74 13.06
CA ALA A 282 19.57 2.41 12.84
C ALA A 282 19.69 0.92 12.50
N LEU A 283 20.86 0.52 12.03
CA LEU A 283 21.16 -0.88 11.79
C LEU A 283 22.25 -1.34 12.75
N TYR A 284 22.09 -2.54 13.26
CA TYR A 284 23.03 -3.21 14.12
C TYR A 284 23.45 -4.55 13.55
N GLN A 285 24.76 -4.77 13.42
CA GLN A 285 25.28 -6.07 13.00
C GLN A 285 25.58 -6.91 14.24
N VAL A 286 24.87 -8.03 14.39
CA VAL A 286 24.96 -8.94 15.51
C VAL A 286 26.37 -9.52 15.64
N GLU A 287 26.95 -9.47 16.84
CA GLU A 287 28.20 -10.12 17.21
C GLU A 287 27.95 -11.53 17.79
N ALA A 288 29.00 -12.35 17.88
CA ALA A 288 28.86 -13.70 18.40
C ALA A 288 28.43 -13.70 19.89
N GLY A 289 27.40 -14.46 20.20
CA GLY A 289 26.89 -14.61 21.56
C GLY A 289 25.95 -13.50 22.04
N GLU A 290 25.62 -12.52 21.20
CA GLU A 290 24.68 -11.48 21.56
C GLU A 290 23.23 -11.96 21.52
N THR A 291 22.43 -11.33 22.37
CA THR A 291 20.97 -11.46 22.42
C THR A 291 20.31 -10.10 22.19
N ILE A 292 19.02 -10.09 21.87
CA ILE A 292 18.28 -8.82 21.75
C ILE A 292 18.39 -8.00 23.05
N ALA A 293 18.40 -8.68 24.20
CA ALA A 293 18.53 -8.00 25.50
C ALA A 293 19.89 -7.31 25.66
N SER A 294 20.98 -7.98 25.32
CA SER A 294 22.33 -7.38 25.41
C SER A 294 22.52 -6.24 24.39
N ILE A 295 21.97 -6.37 23.18
CA ILE A 295 22.02 -5.32 22.17
C ILE A 295 21.21 -4.10 22.63
N ARG A 296 20.02 -4.33 23.24
CA ARG A 296 19.18 -3.27 23.79
C ARG A 296 19.94 -2.43 24.80
N GLU A 297 20.56 -3.06 25.79
CA GLU A 297 21.32 -2.37 26.83
C GLU A 297 22.51 -1.58 26.28
N LYS A 298 23.10 -2.08 25.19
CA LYS A 298 24.32 -1.52 24.62
C LYS A 298 24.08 -0.27 23.74
N VAL A 299 23.02 -0.25 22.92
CA VAL A 299 22.92 0.72 21.82
C VAL A 299 21.52 1.29 21.55
N MET A 300 20.46 0.82 22.21
CA MET A 300 19.12 1.21 21.84
C MET A 300 18.59 2.37 22.69
N ALA A 301 17.54 3.02 22.20
CA ALA A 301 16.82 4.03 22.97
C ALA A 301 16.23 3.38 24.25
N PRO A 302 16.24 4.07 25.40
CA PRO A 302 15.79 3.49 26.67
C PRO A 302 14.35 3.00 26.67
N GLU A 303 13.49 3.61 25.86
CA GLU A 303 12.07 3.29 25.74
C GLU A 303 11.82 2.00 24.93
N GLU A 304 12.83 1.56 24.14
CA GLU A 304 12.67 0.40 23.28
C GLU A 304 12.67 -0.90 24.09
N THR A 305 11.80 -1.80 23.66
CA THR A 305 11.68 -3.12 24.28
C THR A 305 12.30 -4.20 23.38
N THR A 306 12.72 -5.31 23.98
CA THR A 306 13.16 -6.48 23.22
C THR A 306 12.08 -7.01 22.29
N TRP A 307 10.80 -6.84 22.68
CA TRP A 307 9.65 -7.22 21.85
C TRP A 307 9.54 -6.36 20.59
N GLU A 308 9.75 -5.05 20.69
CA GLU A 308 9.69 -4.15 19.53
C GLU A 308 10.79 -4.45 18.52
N VAL A 309 12.00 -4.74 18.98
CA VAL A 309 13.09 -5.15 18.10
C VAL A 309 12.81 -6.48 17.43
N ALA A 310 12.32 -7.46 18.19
CA ALA A 310 11.90 -8.73 17.63
C ALA A 310 10.80 -8.53 16.57
N ARG A 311 9.81 -7.69 16.86
CA ARG A 311 8.74 -7.34 15.95
C ARG A 311 9.24 -6.68 14.65
N LEU A 312 10.10 -5.66 14.75
CA LEU A 312 10.68 -4.95 13.60
C LEU A 312 11.45 -5.88 12.66
N ASN A 313 12.10 -6.90 13.22
CA ASN A 313 12.93 -7.84 12.49
C ASN A 313 12.26 -9.21 12.27
N ARG A 314 10.97 -9.35 12.62
CA ARG A 314 10.19 -10.61 12.51
C ARG A 314 10.84 -11.80 13.24
N LEU A 315 11.54 -11.53 14.32
CA LEU A 315 12.10 -12.54 15.18
C LEU A 315 11.03 -13.08 16.14
N ARG A 316 11.08 -14.37 16.40
CA ARG A 316 10.29 -15.01 17.48
C ARG A 316 11.09 -15.01 18.76
N GLY A 317 10.43 -15.06 19.91
CA GLY A 317 11.11 -14.96 21.20
C GLY A 317 12.21 -16.01 21.46
N ASN A 318 12.20 -17.12 20.72
CA ASN A 318 13.20 -18.20 20.80
C ASN A 318 14.18 -18.21 19.63
N ASP A 319 14.09 -17.27 18.69
CA ASP A 319 15.02 -17.23 17.58
C ASP A 319 16.41 -16.82 18.09
N SER A 320 17.43 -17.63 17.78
CA SER A 320 18.82 -17.32 18.08
C SER A 320 19.35 -16.33 17.05
N LEU A 321 19.96 -15.24 17.52
CA LEU A 321 20.63 -14.31 16.63
C LEU A 321 21.90 -14.94 16.06
N GLN A 322 22.08 -14.81 14.75
CA GLN A 322 23.29 -15.30 14.09
C GLN A 322 24.31 -14.17 13.97
N PRO A 323 25.60 -14.43 14.22
CA PRO A 323 26.65 -13.45 14.00
C PRO A 323 26.63 -12.94 12.54
N GLY A 324 26.72 -11.63 12.38
CA GLY A 324 26.63 -10.98 11.08
C GLY A 324 25.20 -10.59 10.64
N MET A 325 24.17 -11.07 11.31
CA MET A 325 22.79 -10.69 11.04
C MET A 325 22.60 -9.19 11.21
N LEU A 326 21.90 -8.55 10.28
CA LEU A 326 21.63 -7.12 10.30
C LEU A 326 20.23 -6.84 10.85
N LEU A 327 20.17 -6.23 12.03
CA LEU A 327 18.93 -5.88 12.71
C LEU A 327 18.59 -4.40 12.52
N LYS A 328 17.31 -4.11 12.30
CA LYS A 328 16.74 -2.78 12.51
C LYS A 328 16.62 -2.55 14.01
N ILE A 329 17.20 -1.48 14.50
CA ILE A 329 17.10 -1.03 15.89
C ILE A 329 16.63 0.42 15.92
N VAL A 330 16.14 0.87 17.07
CA VAL A 330 15.73 2.24 17.28
C VAL A 330 16.68 2.91 18.27
N VAL A 331 17.19 4.06 17.87
CA VAL A 331 18.13 4.86 18.67
C VAL A 331 17.59 6.27 18.89
N SER A 332 18.00 6.91 19.99
CA SER A 332 17.65 8.32 20.23
C SER A 332 18.44 9.23 19.28
N ASP A 333 17.87 10.39 18.97
CA ASP A 333 18.56 11.43 18.21
C ASP A 333 19.85 11.84 18.93
N GLY A 334 20.93 11.97 18.16
CA GLY A 334 22.25 12.31 18.69
C GLY A 334 23.09 11.12 19.13
N GLN A 335 22.54 9.91 19.24
CA GLN A 335 23.37 8.71 19.39
C GLN A 335 24.05 8.40 18.06
N PRO A 336 25.33 7.94 18.08
CA PRO A 336 25.99 7.52 16.88
C PRO A 336 25.20 6.35 16.25
N VAL A 337 24.87 6.50 14.97
CA VAL A 337 24.29 5.39 14.21
C VAL A 337 25.37 4.32 14.09
N VAL A 338 25.15 3.17 14.71
CA VAL A 338 26.05 2.03 14.57
C VAL A 338 25.92 1.53 13.13
N GLN A 339 26.84 1.95 12.28
CA GLN A 339 26.91 1.43 10.91
C GLN A 339 27.56 0.05 10.93
N PRO A 340 27.10 -0.88 10.11
CA PRO A 340 27.78 -2.15 9.93
C PRO A 340 29.23 -1.89 9.54
N ARG A 341 30.17 -2.68 10.08
CA ARG A 341 31.64 -2.54 9.87
C ARG A 341 32.08 -2.66 8.40
N ARG A 342 31.24 -3.19 7.53
CA ARG A 342 31.35 -3.05 6.07
C ARG A 342 30.43 -1.94 5.62
N GLN A 343 31.01 -0.82 5.18
CA GLN A 343 30.29 0.08 4.28
C GLN A 343 29.89 -0.78 3.08
N LEU A 344 28.62 -1.15 3.01
CA LEU A 344 28.04 -1.59 1.75
C LEU A 344 28.22 -0.39 0.83
N ASP A 345 29.05 -0.55 -0.19
CA ASP A 345 29.31 0.53 -1.14
C ASP A 345 28.06 0.78 -1.96
N ILE A 346 27.20 1.69 -1.43
CA ILE A 346 25.96 2.09 -2.08
C ILE A 346 26.25 2.94 -3.32
N SER A 347 27.51 3.37 -3.51
CA SER A 347 27.92 4.19 -4.66
C SER A 347 27.94 3.40 -5.97
N GLU A 348 28.08 2.10 -5.91
CA GLU A 348 27.80 1.19 -7.02
C GLU A 348 26.36 0.70 -6.92
N GLY A 349 25.40 1.58 -7.22
CA GLY A 349 24.09 1.14 -7.64
C GLY A 349 24.30 0.17 -8.80
N ARG A 350 24.27 -1.14 -8.53
CA ARG A 350 24.21 -2.11 -9.64
C ARG A 350 23.07 -1.67 -10.52
N PRO A 351 23.31 -1.34 -11.80
CA PRO A 351 22.22 -1.07 -12.69
C PRO A 351 21.29 -2.27 -12.59
N LEU A 352 20.04 -2.01 -12.21
CA LEU A 352 19.04 -3.06 -12.13
C LEU A 352 19.11 -3.86 -13.43
N PRO A 353 19.13 -5.20 -13.39
CA PRO A 353 19.16 -5.98 -14.62
C PRO A 353 18.00 -5.51 -15.50
N PRO A 354 18.19 -5.40 -16.81
CA PRO A 354 17.11 -5.01 -17.71
C PRO A 354 15.94 -5.97 -17.49
N PRO A 355 14.69 -5.47 -17.53
CA PRO A 355 13.53 -6.34 -17.43
C PRO A 355 13.65 -7.44 -18.51
N PRO A 356 13.22 -8.67 -18.22
CA PRO A 356 13.26 -9.75 -19.19
C PRO A 356 12.52 -9.29 -20.45
N PRO A 357 12.98 -9.69 -21.65
CA PRO A 357 12.34 -9.33 -22.91
C PRO A 357 10.88 -9.77 -22.85
N LEU A 358 9.96 -8.86 -23.16
CA LEU A 358 8.54 -9.17 -23.28
C LEU A 358 8.40 -10.35 -24.23
N GLY A 359 7.86 -11.46 -23.76
CA GLY A 359 7.45 -12.57 -24.61
C GLY A 359 6.53 -12.05 -25.73
N PRO A 360 6.50 -12.72 -26.88
CA PRO A 360 5.67 -12.27 -28.01
C PRO A 360 4.22 -12.08 -27.56
N PRO A 361 3.52 -11.01 -28.00
CA PRO A 361 2.17 -10.72 -27.59
C PRO A 361 1.29 -11.95 -27.85
N ASN A 362 0.61 -12.39 -26.79
CA ASN A 362 -0.28 -13.54 -26.83
C ASN A 362 -1.36 -13.28 -27.89
N ARG A 363 -1.20 -13.84 -29.10
CA ARG A 363 -2.20 -13.73 -30.16
C ARG A 363 -3.43 -14.48 -29.64
N ARG A 364 -4.48 -13.73 -29.30
CA ARG A 364 -5.80 -14.32 -29.04
C ARG A 364 -6.14 -15.27 -30.20
N PRO A 365 -6.54 -16.50 -29.96
CA PRO A 365 -6.98 -17.37 -31.02
C PRO A 365 -8.19 -16.71 -31.71
N ARG A 366 -8.10 -16.50 -33.02
CA ARG A 366 -9.26 -16.08 -33.82
C ARG A 366 -10.29 -17.19 -33.71
N GLY A 367 -11.43 -16.88 -33.10
CA GLY A 367 -12.57 -17.79 -33.10
C GLY A 367 -12.97 -18.19 -34.52
N PRO A 368 -13.54 -19.38 -34.73
CA PRO A 368 -13.90 -19.85 -36.06
C PRO A 368 -14.99 -18.95 -36.64
N TYR A 369 -14.73 -18.45 -37.82
CA TYR A 369 -15.74 -17.82 -38.69
C TYR A 369 -16.86 -18.84 -38.93
N MET A 370 -18.03 -18.63 -38.39
CA MET A 370 -19.25 -19.24 -38.89
C MET A 370 -19.70 -18.41 -40.10
N GLY A 371 -19.35 -18.88 -41.29
CA GLY A 371 -19.98 -18.48 -42.53
C GLY A 371 -21.29 -19.27 -42.70
N ARG A 372 -22.31 -18.57 -42.94
CA ARG A 372 -23.58 -18.68 -43.66
C ARG A 372 -24.74 -18.15 -42.86
#